data_0b9a0a48787f34c12ff7747c2a2fe416
#
_entry.id   0b9a0a48787f34c12ff7747c2a2fe416
#
_cell.length_a   1.000
_cell.length_b   1.000
_cell.length_c   1.000
_cell.angle_alpha   90.00
_cell.angle_beta   90.00
_cell.angle_gamma   90.00
#
_symmetry.space_group_name_H-M   'P 1'
#
loop_
_entity.id
_entity.type
_entity.pdbx_description
1 polymer ?
#
loop_
_entity_poly.entity_id
_entity_poly.type
_entity_poly.pdbx_seq_one_letter_code
_entity_poly.pdbx_strand_id
1 'polypeptide(L)'
;MPVIDLAQKLLARPSVTPDEAGCMAVLQAALEPSGFAFEIERTPNGTTNAWITHGNGAPLFVFAGHVDVVPAGDPALWTTPPFEPTVRDGKLYARGAADMKGSVAAAAVAFARLVQEKPNHPGTLAFLITSDEEGDGYEGTKRLVQKLKDEGVTIDACIVGEPSCSRFF
;
A
#
# COMPACT_ATOMS: atom_id res chain seq x y z
N MET A 1 -0.11 -0.62 16.63
CA MET A 1 -1.36 0.00 16.07
C MET A 1 -2.25 -1.09 15.52
N PRO A 2 -3.57 -1.11 15.79
CA PRO A 2 -4.51 -2.04 15.16
C PRO A 2 -4.58 -1.85 13.63
N VAL A 3 -4.77 -2.95 12.88
CA VAL A 3 -4.91 -2.89 11.41
C VAL A 3 -6.06 -2.00 10.99
N ILE A 4 -7.18 -2.10 11.71
CA ILE A 4 -8.40 -1.34 11.40
C ILE A 4 -8.16 0.18 11.47
N ASP A 5 -7.36 0.64 12.44
CA ASP A 5 -7.07 2.07 12.62
C ASP A 5 -6.23 2.62 11.47
N LEU A 6 -5.24 1.83 10.98
CA LEU A 6 -4.45 2.23 9.83
C LEU A 6 -5.28 2.19 8.54
N ALA A 7 -6.09 1.13 8.37
CA ALA A 7 -6.98 1.01 7.22
C ALA A 7 -7.95 2.21 7.14
N GLN A 8 -8.59 2.58 8.26
CA GLN A 8 -9.49 3.74 8.28
C GLN A 8 -8.77 5.05 7.93
N LYS A 9 -7.53 5.26 8.39
CA LYS A 9 -6.73 6.44 8.03
C LYS A 9 -6.41 6.51 6.54
N LEU A 10 -6.08 5.37 5.91
CA LEU A 10 -5.84 5.28 4.47
C LEU A 10 -7.14 5.48 3.67
N LEU A 11 -8.25 4.88 4.11
CA LEU A 11 -9.54 4.94 3.44
C LEU A 11 -10.20 6.32 3.51
N ALA A 12 -9.89 7.10 4.54
CA ALA A 12 -10.33 8.49 4.64
C ALA A 12 -9.61 9.43 3.63
N ARG A 13 -8.65 8.92 2.86
CA ARG A 13 -7.96 9.66 1.80
C ARG A 13 -8.65 9.40 0.46
N PRO A 14 -9.23 10.41 -0.20
CA PRO A 14 -9.90 10.25 -1.48
C PRO A 14 -8.88 10.18 -2.63
N SER A 15 -8.01 9.20 -2.58
CA SER A 15 -6.88 9.01 -3.48
C SER A 15 -7.32 8.43 -4.84
N VAL A 16 -8.15 9.17 -5.55
CA VAL A 16 -8.56 8.78 -6.91
C VAL A 16 -7.35 8.90 -7.83
N THR A 17 -7.08 7.80 -8.57
CA THR A 17 -5.90 7.68 -9.45
C THR A 17 -5.72 8.92 -10.34
N PRO A 18 -4.50 9.44 -10.51
CA PRO A 18 -3.21 9.02 -9.95
C PRO A 18 -2.83 9.74 -8.62
N ASP A 19 -3.75 10.45 -7.98
CA ASP A 19 -3.49 11.19 -6.73
C ASP A 19 -3.44 10.22 -5.54
N GLU A 20 -2.38 10.31 -4.72
CA GLU A 20 -2.25 9.53 -3.48
C GLU A 20 -2.95 10.19 -2.27
N ALA A 21 -3.39 11.43 -2.40
CA ALA A 21 -4.17 12.21 -1.43
C ALA A 21 -3.67 12.18 0.03
N GLY A 22 -2.36 12.02 0.25
CA GLY A 22 -1.73 11.93 1.57
C GLY A 22 -1.66 10.52 2.15
N CYS A 23 -1.92 9.47 1.36
CA CYS A 23 -1.73 8.08 1.80
C CYS A 23 -0.28 7.77 2.16
N MET A 24 0.70 8.34 1.41
CA MET A 24 2.12 8.12 1.71
C MET A 24 2.50 8.68 3.08
N ALA A 25 1.99 9.85 3.45
CA ALA A 25 2.22 10.42 4.78
C ALA A 25 1.60 9.56 5.90
N VAL A 26 0.46 8.92 5.64
CA VAL A 26 -0.18 7.98 6.58
C VAL A 26 0.70 6.74 6.77
N LEU A 27 1.23 6.16 5.69
CA LEU A 27 2.15 5.01 5.76
C LEU A 27 3.46 5.38 6.44
N GLN A 28 4.01 6.56 6.15
CA GLN A 28 5.23 7.06 6.77
C GLN A 28 5.07 7.18 8.28
N ALA A 29 4.01 7.83 8.75
CA ALA A 29 3.70 7.93 10.17
C ALA A 29 3.50 6.57 10.87
N ALA A 30 3.10 5.53 10.12
CA ALA A 30 2.90 4.19 10.64
C ALA A 30 4.19 3.36 10.72
N LEU A 31 5.11 3.51 9.75
CA LEU A 31 6.26 2.63 9.56
C LEU A 31 7.59 3.24 10.03
N GLU A 32 7.80 4.55 9.92
CA GLU A 32 9.03 5.21 10.39
C GLU A 32 9.36 4.94 11.87
N PRO A 33 8.38 4.90 12.80
CA PRO A 33 8.67 4.56 14.19
C PRO A 33 9.27 3.15 14.39
N SER A 34 9.11 2.27 13.39
CA SER A 34 9.72 0.93 13.35
C SER A 34 11.02 0.89 12.53
N GLY A 35 11.55 2.04 12.09
CA GLY A 35 12.83 2.15 11.40
C GLY A 35 12.78 1.93 9.88
N PHE A 36 11.60 1.92 9.26
CA PHE A 36 11.51 1.85 7.80
C PHE A 36 11.98 3.15 7.14
N ALA A 37 12.81 3.02 6.11
CA ALA A 37 13.27 4.11 5.26
C ALA A 37 12.34 4.26 4.05
N PHE A 38 12.14 5.51 3.60
CA PHE A 38 11.23 5.85 2.50
C PHE A 38 11.98 6.52 1.37
N GLU A 39 11.88 5.96 0.17
CA GLU A 39 12.23 6.61 -1.09
C GLU A 39 10.93 6.89 -1.85
N ILE A 40 10.56 8.16 -1.97
CA ILE A 40 9.32 8.59 -2.64
C ILE A 40 9.68 9.32 -3.92
N GLU A 41 9.14 8.85 -5.03
CA GLU A 41 9.23 9.49 -6.34
C GLU A 41 7.85 10.03 -6.75
N ARG A 42 7.82 11.28 -7.22
CA ARG A 42 6.64 11.89 -7.84
C ARG A 42 6.90 12.11 -9.32
N THR A 43 6.04 11.55 -10.15
CA THR A 43 6.17 11.66 -11.59
C THR A 43 5.42 12.88 -12.14
N PRO A 44 5.75 13.35 -13.36
CA PRO A 44 5.11 14.54 -13.93
C PRO A 44 3.59 14.43 -14.15
N ASN A 45 3.06 13.20 -14.30
CA ASN A 45 1.61 12.97 -14.43
C ASN A 45 0.86 12.95 -13.08
N GLY A 46 1.58 13.13 -11.95
CA GLY A 46 0.99 13.15 -10.62
C GLY A 46 1.06 11.82 -9.85
N THR A 47 1.51 10.73 -10.49
CA THR A 47 1.73 9.45 -9.80
C THR A 47 2.78 9.59 -8.73
N THR A 48 2.53 8.97 -7.58
CA THR A 48 3.50 8.86 -6.48
C THR A 48 3.84 7.40 -6.26
N ASN A 49 5.14 7.10 -6.33
CA ASN A 49 5.69 5.79 -6.05
C ASN A 49 6.50 5.83 -4.75
N ALA A 50 6.44 4.77 -3.96
CA ALA A 50 7.25 4.62 -2.77
C ALA A 50 7.94 3.26 -2.74
N TRP A 51 9.25 3.28 -2.56
CA TRP A 51 10.06 2.14 -2.17
C TRP A 51 10.38 2.30 -0.68
N ILE A 52 9.88 1.38 0.14
CA ILE A 52 9.95 1.49 1.60
C ILE A 52 10.67 0.26 2.12
N THR A 53 11.78 0.43 2.85
CA THR A 53 12.65 -0.68 3.23
C THR A 53 12.98 -0.71 4.72
N HIS A 54 13.21 -1.91 5.25
CA HIS A 54 13.82 -2.15 6.56
C HIS A 54 14.80 -3.32 6.48
N GLY A 55 15.94 -3.21 7.17
CA GLY A 55 17.02 -4.18 7.10
C GLY A 55 17.93 -3.96 5.90
N ASN A 56 18.77 -4.93 5.59
CA ASN A 56 19.69 -4.87 4.45
C ASN A 56 20.07 -6.26 3.95
N GLY A 57 20.53 -6.30 2.68
CA GLY A 57 20.99 -7.54 2.04
C GLY A 57 19.88 -8.52 1.69
N ALA A 58 20.29 -9.72 1.31
CA ALA A 58 19.40 -10.81 0.94
C ALA A 58 19.03 -11.68 2.16
N PRO A 59 17.85 -12.35 2.13
CA PRO A 59 16.85 -12.29 1.07
C PRO A 59 16.03 -10.98 1.10
N LEU A 60 15.59 -10.51 -0.07
CA LEU A 60 14.68 -9.37 -0.20
C LEU A 60 13.23 -9.88 -0.36
N PHE A 61 12.41 -9.57 0.61
CA PHE A 61 10.98 -9.89 0.60
C PHE A 61 10.15 -8.62 0.40
N VAL A 62 9.31 -8.59 -0.63
CA VAL A 62 8.53 -7.43 -1.03
C VAL A 62 7.03 -7.67 -0.85
N PHE A 63 6.33 -6.69 -0.31
CA PHE A 63 4.89 -6.54 -0.48
C PHE A 63 4.64 -5.48 -1.55
N ALA A 64 3.94 -5.83 -2.62
CA ALA A 64 3.56 -4.92 -3.69
C ALA A 64 2.06 -4.59 -3.62
N GLY A 65 1.73 -3.32 -3.84
CA GLY A 65 0.35 -2.85 -3.85
C GLY A 65 0.22 -1.38 -4.21
N HIS A 66 -1.02 -0.90 -4.14
CA HIS A 66 -1.35 0.48 -4.48
C HIS A 66 -2.21 1.16 -3.41
N VAL A 67 -2.24 2.49 -3.45
CA VAL A 67 -3.04 3.32 -2.55
C VAL A 67 -4.05 4.19 -3.28
N ASP A 68 -3.97 4.23 -4.60
CA ASP A 68 -5.01 4.85 -5.42
C ASP A 68 -6.26 3.98 -5.50
N VAL A 69 -7.33 4.57 -5.96
CA VAL A 69 -8.64 3.93 -6.11
C VAL A 69 -9.35 4.46 -7.35
N VAL A 70 -10.21 3.67 -7.96
CA VAL A 70 -11.14 4.15 -8.99
C VAL A 70 -12.11 5.18 -8.42
N PRO A 71 -12.68 6.07 -9.25
CA PRO A 71 -13.72 7.00 -8.82
C PRO A 71 -14.86 6.28 -8.09
N ALA A 72 -15.39 6.93 -7.05
CA ALA A 72 -16.47 6.34 -6.24
C ALA A 72 -17.79 6.14 -7.01
N GLY A 73 -17.97 6.85 -8.13
CA GLY A 73 -19.23 6.88 -8.86
C GLY A 73 -20.27 7.76 -8.17
N ASP A 74 -21.56 7.47 -8.40
CA ASP A 74 -22.64 8.23 -7.80
C ASP A 74 -22.74 7.98 -6.28
N PRO A 75 -22.55 9.03 -5.44
CA PRO A 75 -22.64 8.89 -3.99
C PRO A 75 -24.01 8.37 -3.50
N ALA A 76 -25.08 8.60 -4.26
CA ALA A 76 -26.42 8.11 -3.90
C ALA A 76 -26.55 6.58 -3.92
N LEU A 77 -25.64 5.88 -4.59
CA LEU A 77 -25.60 4.42 -4.63
C LEU A 77 -24.83 3.79 -3.44
N TRP A 78 -24.23 4.61 -2.60
CA TRP A 78 -23.50 4.14 -1.43
C TRP A 78 -24.39 4.13 -0.18
N THR A 79 -24.31 3.05 0.61
CA THR A 79 -24.99 2.96 1.91
C THR A 79 -24.23 3.70 3.02
N THR A 80 -22.97 4.03 2.79
CA THR A 80 -22.11 4.86 3.62
C THR A 80 -21.27 5.75 2.69
N PRO A 81 -20.88 6.97 3.05
CA PRO A 81 -20.04 7.80 2.19
C PRO A 81 -18.74 7.08 1.82
N PRO A 82 -18.30 7.11 0.53
CA PRO A 82 -17.21 6.27 0.04
C PRO A 82 -15.86 6.52 0.71
N PHE A 83 -15.61 7.72 1.24
CA PHE A 83 -14.35 8.10 1.91
C PHE A 83 -14.53 8.40 3.41
N GLU A 84 -15.66 7.95 3.98
CA GLU A 84 -15.90 7.94 5.43
C GLU A 84 -15.92 6.49 5.92
N PRO A 85 -14.74 5.91 6.23
CA PRO A 85 -14.63 4.48 6.54
C PRO A 85 -15.48 4.09 7.73
N THR A 86 -16.48 3.25 7.47
CA THR A 86 -17.50 2.86 8.43
C THR A 86 -17.38 1.39 8.80
N VAL A 87 -17.27 1.10 10.10
CA VAL A 87 -17.34 -0.28 10.60
C VAL A 87 -18.78 -0.60 10.99
N ARG A 88 -19.35 -1.61 10.36
CA ARG A 88 -20.70 -2.10 10.64
C ARG A 88 -20.75 -3.62 10.50
N ASP A 89 -21.34 -4.30 11.45
CA ASP A 89 -21.51 -5.77 11.47
C ASP A 89 -20.18 -6.53 11.27
N GLY A 90 -19.10 -6.03 11.87
CA GLY A 90 -17.76 -6.63 11.77
C GLY A 90 -17.08 -6.45 10.42
N LYS A 91 -17.60 -5.60 9.54
CA LYS A 91 -17.06 -5.29 8.21
C LYS A 91 -16.72 -3.81 8.09
N LEU A 92 -15.67 -3.51 7.33
CA LEU A 92 -15.25 -2.14 7.01
C LEU A 92 -15.74 -1.76 5.61
N TYR A 93 -16.48 -0.69 5.54
CA TYR A 93 -17.06 -0.16 4.30
C TYR A 93 -16.39 1.15 3.92
N ALA A 94 -15.77 1.21 2.75
CA ALA A 94 -15.26 2.41 2.08
C ALA A 94 -14.79 2.07 0.67
N ARG A 95 -14.58 3.06 -0.22
CA ARG A 95 -13.88 2.88 -1.48
C ARG A 95 -12.42 2.52 -1.19
N GLY A 96 -11.92 1.42 -1.81
CA GLY A 96 -10.56 0.93 -1.61
C GLY A 96 -10.40 0.02 -0.38
N ALA A 97 -11.47 -0.36 0.34
CA ALA A 97 -11.35 -1.22 1.51
C ALA A 97 -10.88 -2.64 1.15
N ALA A 98 -11.42 -3.22 0.08
CA ALA A 98 -11.01 -4.51 -0.45
C ALA A 98 -9.88 -4.36 -1.46
N ASP A 99 -9.90 -3.33 -2.27
CA ASP A 99 -8.98 -3.03 -3.37
C ASP A 99 -8.37 -1.64 -3.16
N MET A 100 -7.08 -1.53 -2.67
CA MET A 100 -6.48 -2.61 -1.86
C MET A 100 -5.86 -2.04 -0.56
N LYS A 101 -6.36 -0.88 -0.08
CA LYS A 101 -5.83 -0.22 1.13
C LYS A 101 -5.95 -1.09 2.39
N GLY A 102 -6.91 -2.02 2.43
CA GLY A 102 -7.06 -2.98 3.53
C GLY A 102 -5.86 -3.92 3.63
N SER A 103 -5.42 -4.51 2.51
CA SER A 103 -4.24 -5.38 2.47
C SER A 103 -2.94 -4.60 2.69
N VAL A 104 -2.84 -3.35 2.17
CA VAL A 104 -1.70 -2.45 2.46
C VAL A 104 -1.59 -2.19 3.97
N ALA A 105 -2.70 -1.87 4.64
CA ALA A 105 -2.72 -1.65 6.08
C ALA A 105 -2.33 -2.92 6.86
N ALA A 106 -2.82 -4.09 6.44
CA ALA A 106 -2.52 -5.36 7.07
C ALA A 106 -1.01 -5.70 6.95
N ALA A 107 -0.44 -5.54 5.76
CA ALA A 107 0.99 -5.76 5.52
C ALA A 107 1.85 -4.77 6.33
N ALA A 108 1.49 -3.49 6.36
CA ALA A 108 2.22 -2.47 7.11
C ALA A 108 2.27 -2.80 8.61
N VAL A 109 1.15 -3.18 9.19
CA VAL A 109 1.10 -3.58 10.62
C VAL A 109 1.87 -4.88 10.87
N ALA A 110 1.76 -5.86 9.97
CA ALA A 110 2.46 -7.13 10.10
C ALA A 110 3.99 -6.94 10.05
N PHE A 111 4.49 -6.14 9.10
CA PHE A 111 5.94 -5.87 8.98
C PHE A 111 6.46 -5.05 10.16
N ALA A 112 5.73 -3.99 10.57
CA ALA A 112 6.11 -3.21 11.73
C ALA A 112 6.19 -4.09 13.01
N ARG A 113 5.24 -5.00 13.17
CA ARG A 113 5.23 -5.95 14.29
C ARG A 113 6.40 -6.94 14.19
N LEU A 114 6.67 -7.49 12.99
CA LEU A 114 7.79 -8.41 12.78
C LEU A 114 9.12 -7.76 13.16
N VAL A 115 9.34 -6.51 12.74
CA VAL A 115 10.55 -5.76 13.06
C VAL A 115 10.67 -5.49 14.57
N GLN A 116 9.57 -5.17 15.23
CA GLN A 116 9.57 -4.99 16.71
C GLN A 116 9.88 -6.29 17.45
N GLU A 117 9.35 -7.43 17.00
CA GLU A 117 9.58 -8.73 17.60
C GLU A 117 10.97 -9.30 17.24
N LYS A 118 11.49 -8.96 16.06
CA LYS A 118 12.78 -9.43 15.52
C LYS A 118 13.57 -8.30 14.89
N PRO A 119 14.12 -7.37 15.68
CA PRO A 119 14.82 -6.19 15.15
C PRO A 119 16.07 -6.55 14.32
N ASN A 120 16.66 -7.72 14.56
CA ASN A 120 17.82 -8.23 13.84
C ASN A 120 17.43 -9.35 12.84
N HIS A 121 16.25 -9.24 12.20
CA HIS A 121 15.87 -10.19 11.17
C HIS A 121 16.88 -10.19 10.00
N PRO A 122 17.12 -11.34 9.35
CA PRO A 122 17.99 -11.38 8.19
C PRO A 122 17.32 -10.76 6.96
N GLY A 123 18.12 -10.19 6.07
CA GLY A 123 17.67 -9.67 4.79
C GLY A 123 16.88 -8.35 4.89
N THR A 124 16.13 -8.07 3.84
CA THR A 124 15.38 -6.83 3.66
C THR A 124 13.89 -7.12 3.55
N LEU A 125 13.09 -6.39 4.31
CA LEU A 125 11.64 -6.27 4.13
C LEU A 125 11.35 -4.99 3.33
N ALA A 126 10.53 -5.08 2.30
CA ALA A 126 10.23 -3.91 1.49
C ALA A 126 8.75 -3.83 1.10
N PHE A 127 8.29 -2.57 0.87
CA PHE A 127 7.05 -2.28 0.18
C PHE A 127 7.37 -1.61 -1.15
N LEU A 128 6.65 -2.03 -2.17
CA LEU A 128 6.54 -1.36 -3.45
C LEU A 128 5.11 -0.83 -3.54
N ILE A 129 4.94 0.48 -3.35
CA ILE A 129 3.62 1.12 -3.31
C ILE A 129 3.52 2.16 -4.41
N THR A 130 2.41 2.15 -5.15
CA THR A 130 2.11 3.12 -6.20
C THR A 130 0.77 3.79 -6.00
N SER A 131 0.53 4.90 -6.73
CA SER A 131 -0.77 5.53 -6.88
C SER A 131 -1.25 5.55 -8.34
N ASP A 132 -0.80 4.62 -9.18
CA ASP A 132 -1.18 4.49 -10.60
C ASP A 132 -1.38 3.02 -10.98
N GLU A 133 -2.10 2.26 -10.15
CA GLU A 133 -2.50 0.90 -10.52
C GLU A 133 -3.86 0.91 -11.22
N GLU A 134 -4.80 1.69 -10.71
CA GLU A 134 -6.18 1.83 -11.19
C GLU A 134 -6.29 2.76 -12.43
N GLY A 135 -5.18 3.30 -12.90
CA GLY A 135 -5.06 4.15 -14.07
C GLY A 135 -4.39 3.46 -15.25
N ASP A 136 -3.52 4.20 -15.94
CA ASP A 136 -2.78 3.67 -17.10
C ASP A 136 -1.66 2.69 -16.70
N GLY A 137 -1.22 2.71 -15.46
CA GLY A 137 -0.24 1.79 -14.88
C GLY A 137 1.21 1.96 -15.36
N TYR A 138 1.48 2.93 -16.23
CA TYR A 138 2.82 3.09 -16.82
C TYR A 138 3.82 3.74 -15.88
N GLU A 139 3.38 4.71 -15.09
CA GLU A 139 4.23 5.48 -14.19
C GLU A 139 4.25 4.91 -12.77
N GLY A 140 3.46 3.86 -12.51
CA GLY A 140 3.35 3.17 -11.24
C GLY A 140 4.33 2.00 -11.08
N THR A 141 3.80 0.83 -10.77
CA THR A 141 4.57 -0.40 -10.48
C THR A 141 5.59 -0.74 -11.56
N LYS A 142 5.22 -0.61 -12.84
CA LYS A 142 6.12 -0.90 -13.97
C LYS A 142 7.37 -0.03 -13.94
N ARG A 143 7.21 1.28 -13.71
CA ARG A 143 8.32 2.24 -13.60
C ARG A 143 9.23 1.90 -12.42
N LEU A 144 8.65 1.64 -11.25
CA LEU A 144 9.41 1.33 -10.05
C LEU A 144 10.18 0.01 -10.17
N VAL A 145 9.56 -1.03 -10.74
CA VAL A 145 10.23 -2.30 -11.02
C VAL A 145 11.39 -2.13 -12.01
N GLN A 146 11.21 -1.31 -13.06
CA GLN A 146 12.29 -1.03 -14.00
C GLN A 146 13.46 -0.31 -13.32
N LYS A 147 13.18 0.71 -12.49
CA LYS A 147 14.20 1.40 -11.68
C LYS A 147 14.99 0.41 -10.82
N LEU A 148 14.31 -0.44 -10.05
CA LEU A 148 14.97 -1.44 -9.20
C LEU A 148 15.84 -2.42 -10.01
N LYS A 149 15.36 -2.83 -11.20
CA LYS A 149 16.12 -3.69 -12.10
C LYS A 149 17.38 -2.99 -12.61
N ASP A 150 17.29 -1.71 -12.99
CA ASP A 150 18.42 -0.93 -13.49
C ASP A 150 19.48 -0.68 -12.38
N GLU A 151 19.03 -0.63 -11.12
CA GLU A 151 19.87 -0.55 -9.92
C GLU A 151 20.43 -1.92 -9.49
N GLY A 152 20.11 -3.01 -10.21
CA GLY A 152 20.60 -4.35 -9.92
C GLY A 152 19.94 -5.02 -8.70
N VAL A 153 18.78 -4.53 -8.27
CA VAL A 153 18.03 -5.10 -7.15
C VAL A 153 17.39 -6.43 -7.58
N THR A 154 17.64 -7.48 -6.81
CA THR A 154 17.03 -8.80 -6.99
C THR A 154 16.01 -9.03 -5.89
N ILE A 155 14.76 -9.28 -6.27
CA ILE A 155 13.66 -9.62 -5.35
C ILE A 155 13.60 -11.14 -5.22
N ASP A 156 13.80 -11.67 -4.01
CA ASP A 156 13.77 -13.12 -3.75
C ASP A 156 12.33 -13.65 -3.62
N ALA A 157 11.43 -12.85 -3.05
CA ALA A 157 10.02 -13.19 -2.94
C ALA A 157 9.14 -11.93 -2.90
N CYS A 158 7.93 -12.05 -3.46
CA CYS A 158 6.96 -10.98 -3.48
C CYS A 158 5.56 -11.49 -3.17
N ILE A 159 4.83 -10.75 -2.34
CA ILE A 159 3.37 -10.86 -2.19
C ILE A 159 2.75 -9.66 -2.88
N VAL A 160 1.85 -9.92 -3.83
CA VAL A 160 0.97 -8.91 -4.41
C VAL A 160 -0.33 -8.94 -3.61
N GLY A 161 -0.68 -7.81 -3.01
CA GLY A 161 -1.77 -7.73 -2.03
C GLY A 161 -3.16 -7.55 -2.64
N GLU A 162 -3.31 -7.77 -3.96
CA GLU A 162 -4.56 -7.64 -4.68
C GLU A 162 -5.66 -8.60 -4.19
N PRO A 163 -6.94 -8.17 -4.22
CA PRO A 163 -8.05 -9.04 -3.86
C PRO A 163 -8.16 -10.20 -4.86
N SER A 164 -8.24 -11.42 -4.33
CA SER A 164 -8.47 -12.62 -5.14
C SER A 164 -9.71 -13.34 -4.64
N CYS A 165 -10.46 -13.98 -5.56
CA CYS A 165 -11.58 -14.81 -5.18
C CYS A 165 -11.08 -16.14 -4.59
N SER A 166 -11.55 -16.47 -3.38
CA SER A 166 -11.24 -17.74 -2.74
C SER A 166 -12.06 -18.93 -3.30
N ARG A 167 -12.99 -18.67 -4.23
CA ARG A 167 -13.82 -19.68 -4.89
C ARG A 167 -13.64 -19.56 -6.39
N PHE A 168 -13.20 -20.63 -7.01
CA PHE A 168 -13.27 -20.82 -8.46
C PHE A 168 -14.72 -21.27 -8.78
N PHE A 169 -15.39 -20.53 -9.64
CA PHE A 169 -16.70 -20.90 -10.16
C PHE A 169 -16.55 -21.66 -11.48
#